data_a35d9c70e6fa3869ec251b16ba74699a
#
_entry.id   a35d9c70e6fa3869ec251b16ba74699a
#
_cell.length_a   1.000
_cell.length_b   1.000
_cell.length_c   1.000
_cell.angle_alpha   90.00
_cell.angle_beta   90.00
_cell.angle_gamma   90.00
#
_symmetry.space_group_name_H-M   'P 1'
#
loop_
_entity.id
_entity.type
_entity.pdbx_description
1 polymer ?
#
loop_
_entity_poly.entity_id
_entity_poly.type
_entity_poly.pdbx_seq_one_letter_code
_entity_poly.pdbx_strand_id
1 'polypeptide(L)'
;PESVQISMYGIINLLRSLRMLPGYPSKPRFRILASGSVWIRSDQGGLLDVLAPAGSFVEEGEIVATITDPELPGVQHDVQSPIRGLLISSATHPFVNSGSPIGHLLPVKRGVSTLKRRLDDEGCLIISGSDGEPPWREDDDIEDIAVFGEWSGGSPDAEWGPAGSTDEEEDN
;
A
#
# COMPACT_ATOMS: atom_id res chain seq x y z
N PRO A 1 8.74 18.30 -11.95
CA PRO A 1 8.18 17.58 -10.82
C PRO A 1 8.12 16.10 -11.17
N GLU A 2 8.60 15.25 -10.28
CA GLU A 2 8.72 13.80 -10.46
C GLU A 2 7.39 13.15 -10.86
N SER A 3 6.29 13.55 -10.22
CA SER A 3 4.93 13.05 -10.52
C SER A 3 4.53 13.22 -11.98
N VAL A 4 4.94 14.32 -12.63
CA VAL A 4 4.66 14.56 -14.06
C VAL A 4 5.44 13.59 -14.94
N GLN A 5 6.70 13.32 -14.60
CA GLN A 5 7.53 12.38 -15.34
C GLN A 5 6.97 10.96 -15.24
N ILE A 6 6.62 10.51 -14.04
CA ILE A 6 6.02 9.19 -13.82
C ILE A 6 4.71 9.05 -14.62
N SER A 7 3.84 10.06 -14.58
CA SER A 7 2.58 10.04 -15.34
C SER A 7 2.82 10.01 -16.86
N MET A 8 3.77 10.79 -17.35
CA MET A 8 4.14 10.80 -18.77
C MET A 8 4.68 9.44 -19.22
N TYR A 9 5.55 8.81 -18.46
CA TYR A 9 6.05 7.46 -18.73
C TYR A 9 4.92 6.43 -18.76
N GLY A 10 3.97 6.51 -17.82
CA GLY A 10 2.80 5.64 -17.81
C GLY A 10 1.96 5.76 -19.08
N ILE A 11 1.72 7.00 -19.58
CA ILE A 11 1.00 7.25 -20.82
C ILE A 11 1.75 6.70 -22.03
N ILE A 12 3.05 6.96 -22.13
CA ILE A 12 3.89 6.44 -23.21
C ILE A 12 3.86 4.90 -23.22
N ASN A 13 3.98 4.30 -22.05
CA ASN A 13 3.95 2.84 -21.89
C ASN A 13 2.59 2.24 -22.33
N LEU A 14 1.49 2.90 -21.99
CA LEU A 14 0.16 2.53 -22.47
C LEU A 14 0.06 2.63 -24.00
N LEU A 15 0.53 3.72 -24.60
CA LEU A 15 0.52 3.90 -26.06
C LEU A 15 1.37 2.85 -26.79
N ARG A 16 2.51 2.45 -26.21
CA ARG A 16 3.33 1.33 -26.73
C ARG A 16 2.60 -0.01 -26.61
N SER A 17 1.92 -0.28 -25.49
CA SER A 17 1.14 -1.51 -25.31
C SER A 17 -0.02 -1.61 -26.29
N LEU A 18 -0.63 -0.48 -26.67
CA LEU A 18 -1.66 -0.37 -27.68
C LEU A 18 -1.10 -0.33 -29.13
N ARG A 19 0.22 -0.43 -29.31
CA ARG A 19 0.93 -0.33 -30.59
C ARG A 19 0.69 1.01 -31.33
N MET A 20 0.38 2.07 -30.60
CA MET A 20 0.21 3.43 -31.14
C MET A 20 1.55 4.18 -31.24
N LEU A 21 2.56 3.76 -30.50
CA LEU A 21 3.94 4.25 -30.57
C LEU A 21 4.91 3.08 -30.83
N PRO A 22 6.04 3.33 -31.51
CA PRO A 22 7.08 2.33 -31.70
C PRO A 22 7.75 1.99 -30.36
N GLY A 23 8.29 0.77 -30.26
CA GLY A 23 8.96 0.24 -29.07
C GLY A 23 8.08 -0.73 -28.28
N TYR A 24 8.68 -1.39 -27.30
CA TYR A 24 8.00 -2.33 -26.43
C TYR A 24 7.54 -1.62 -25.15
N PRO A 25 6.41 -2.06 -24.53
CA PRO A 25 6.01 -1.57 -23.23
C PRO A 25 7.02 -2.05 -22.19
N SER A 26 7.51 -1.14 -21.36
CA SER A 26 8.33 -1.48 -20.21
C SER A 26 7.49 -2.15 -19.12
N LYS A 27 8.11 -3.09 -18.41
CA LYS A 27 7.46 -3.85 -17.34
C LYS A 27 8.05 -3.45 -15.99
N PRO A 28 7.28 -3.50 -14.89
CA PRO A 28 7.83 -3.29 -13.56
C PRO A 28 8.83 -4.40 -13.22
N ARG A 29 9.85 -4.08 -12.42
CA ARG A 29 10.86 -5.06 -11.98
C ARG A 29 10.25 -6.17 -11.13
N PHE A 30 9.20 -5.85 -10.37
CA PHE A 30 8.45 -6.80 -9.55
C PHE A 30 7.01 -6.33 -9.40
N ARG A 31 6.14 -7.27 -9.03
CA ARG A 31 4.74 -6.99 -8.68
C ARG A 31 4.45 -7.62 -7.33
N ILE A 32 3.68 -6.92 -6.50
CA ILE A 32 3.14 -7.44 -5.26
C ILE A 32 1.68 -7.81 -5.52
N LEU A 33 1.36 -9.09 -5.37
CA LEU A 33 0.00 -9.60 -5.51
C LEU A 33 -0.58 -9.82 -4.11
N ALA A 34 -1.67 -9.12 -3.80
CA ALA A 34 -2.37 -9.25 -2.53
C ALA A 34 -3.85 -9.56 -2.76
N SER A 35 -4.42 -10.45 -1.95
CA SER A 35 -5.83 -10.83 -2.00
C SER A 35 -6.73 -9.97 -1.13
N GLY A 36 -6.16 -9.13 -0.28
CA GLY A 36 -6.90 -8.25 0.62
C GLY A 36 -6.01 -7.20 1.24
N SER A 37 -6.64 -6.27 1.93
CA SER A 37 -5.96 -5.15 2.59
C SER A 37 -6.72 -4.72 3.84
N VAL A 38 -6.06 -4.02 4.75
CA VAL A 38 -6.60 -3.59 6.04
C VAL A 38 -6.42 -2.10 6.19
N TRP A 39 -7.47 -1.41 6.61
CA TRP A 39 -7.41 -0.01 6.97
C TRP A 39 -6.94 0.17 8.41
N ILE A 40 -5.96 1.03 8.60
CA ILE A 40 -5.60 1.56 9.91
C ILE A 40 -6.44 2.82 10.12
N ARG A 41 -7.25 2.83 11.17
CA ARG A 41 -8.14 3.94 11.48
C ARG A 41 -7.76 4.58 12.79
N SER A 42 -8.05 5.87 12.91
CA SER A 42 -7.90 6.62 14.15
C SER A 42 -8.98 6.26 15.14
N ASP A 43 -8.62 6.00 16.38
CA ASP A 43 -9.57 5.84 17.49
C ASP A 43 -10.01 7.20 18.05
N GLN A 44 -9.22 8.26 17.83
CA GLN A 44 -9.44 9.59 18.37
C GLN A 44 -9.25 10.69 17.32
N GLY A 45 -9.79 11.87 17.58
CA GLY A 45 -9.52 13.08 16.80
C GLY A 45 -8.27 13.80 17.29
N GLY A 46 -7.63 14.57 16.44
CA GLY A 46 -6.49 15.39 16.80
C GLY A 46 -5.55 15.70 15.63
N LEU A 47 -4.36 16.17 15.98
CA LEU A 47 -3.28 16.42 15.03
C LEU A 47 -2.50 15.16 14.79
N LEU A 48 -2.47 14.71 13.53
CA LEU A 48 -1.81 13.49 13.10
C LEU A 48 -0.36 13.79 12.70
N ASP A 49 0.57 13.02 13.24
CA ASP A 49 1.95 12.92 12.78
C ASP A 49 2.22 11.50 12.29
N VAL A 50 2.53 11.36 11.01
CA VAL A 50 2.77 10.07 10.37
C VAL A 50 4.24 9.71 10.48
N LEU A 51 4.56 8.60 11.17
CA LEU A 51 5.92 8.14 11.40
C LEU A 51 6.37 7.15 10.30
N ALA A 52 5.44 6.31 9.83
CA ALA A 52 5.71 5.35 8.76
C ALA A 52 5.12 5.88 7.43
N PRO A 53 5.94 6.29 6.45
CA PRO A 53 5.46 6.73 5.15
C PRO A 53 4.91 5.57 4.31
N ALA A 54 4.14 5.89 3.27
CA ALA A 54 3.70 4.89 2.31
C ALA A 54 4.91 4.20 1.65
N GLY A 55 4.86 2.87 1.53
CA GLY A 55 5.99 2.04 1.10
C GLY A 55 6.73 1.37 2.25
N SER A 56 6.48 1.75 3.51
CA SER A 56 7.12 1.14 4.67
C SER A 56 6.60 -0.27 4.93
N PHE A 57 7.52 -1.16 5.29
CA PHE A 57 7.17 -2.46 5.86
C PHE A 57 7.13 -2.34 7.37
N VAL A 58 5.98 -2.65 7.96
CA VAL A 58 5.73 -2.52 9.39
C VAL A 58 5.41 -3.87 10.04
N GLU A 59 5.85 -4.04 11.28
CA GLU A 59 5.51 -5.23 12.08
C GLU A 59 4.22 -4.99 12.87
N GLU A 60 3.58 -6.07 13.32
CA GLU A 60 2.40 -5.99 14.19
C GLU A 60 2.75 -5.27 15.50
N GLY A 61 1.93 -4.30 15.91
CA GLY A 61 2.15 -3.48 17.10
C GLY A 61 3.13 -2.32 16.91
N GLU A 62 3.76 -2.18 15.75
CA GLU A 62 4.64 -1.05 15.44
C GLU A 62 3.85 0.25 15.35
N ILE A 63 4.39 1.34 15.92
CA ILE A 63 3.77 2.66 15.88
C ILE A 63 3.95 3.26 14.49
N VAL A 64 2.86 3.50 13.79
CA VAL A 64 2.85 4.05 12.43
C VAL A 64 2.52 5.53 12.38
N ALA A 65 1.88 6.04 13.40
CA ALA A 65 1.54 7.45 13.56
C ALA A 65 1.29 7.79 15.02
N THR A 66 1.30 9.10 15.35
CA THR A 66 0.86 9.63 16.63
C THR A 66 -0.23 10.67 16.43
N ILE A 67 -1.17 10.77 17.37
CA ILE A 67 -2.23 11.76 17.37
C ILE A 67 -2.10 12.59 18.63
N THR A 68 -1.92 13.89 18.47
CA THR A 68 -1.84 14.85 19.57
C THR A 68 -3.18 15.54 19.76
N ASP A 69 -3.68 15.55 20.98
CA ASP A 69 -4.88 16.31 21.32
C ASP A 69 -4.53 17.81 21.41
N PRO A 70 -5.11 18.68 20.57
CA PRO A 70 -4.80 20.11 20.59
C PRO A 70 -5.34 20.83 21.83
N GLU A 71 -6.34 20.26 22.50
CA GLU A 71 -6.93 20.84 23.71
C GLU A 71 -6.19 20.44 24.99
N LEU A 72 -5.46 19.32 24.94
CA LEU A 72 -4.70 18.76 26.06
C LEU A 72 -3.21 18.68 25.72
N PRO A 73 -2.44 19.76 25.84
CA PRO A 73 -1.02 19.78 25.51
C PRO A 73 -0.24 18.68 26.23
N GLY A 74 0.51 17.87 25.48
CA GLY A 74 1.32 16.78 26.00
C GLY A 74 0.60 15.42 26.05
N VAL A 75 -0.67 15.34 25.67
CA VAL A 75 -1.38 14.07 25.49
C VAL A 75 -1.20 13.61 24.05
N GLN A 76 -0.56 12.45 23.89
CA GLN A 76 -0.36 11.81 22.60
C GLN A 76 -0.92 10.38 22.64
N HIS A 77 -1.48 9.97 21.53
CA HIS A 77 -2.02 8.62 21.32
C HIS A 77 -1.28 7.96 20.17
N ASP A 78 -0.69 6.82 20.44
CA ASP A 78 0.02 6.04 19.46
C ASP A 78 -0.96 5.22 18.62
N VAL A 79 -0.81 5.29 17.30
CA VAL A 79 -1.53 4.45 16.36
C VAL A 79 -0.62 3.31 15.93
N GLN A 80 -0.99 2.11 16.32
CA GLN A 80 -0.21 0.90 16.04
C GLN A 80 -0.74 0.15 14.84
N SER A 81 0.17 -0.52 14.13
CA SER A 81 -0.20 -1.43 13.06
C SER A 81 -0.91 -2.68 13.63
N PRO A 82 -2.13 -3.02 13.16
CA PRO A 82 -2.87 -4.17 13.66
C PRO A 82 -2.28 -5.51 13.21
N ILE A 83 -1.46 -5.51 12.17
CA ILE A 83 -0.84 -6.71 11.59
C ILE A 83 0.48 -6.35 10.93
N ARG A 84 1.33 -7.34 10.72
CA ARG A 84 2.53 -7.18 9.90
C ARG A 84 2.17 -7.03 8.42
N GLY A 85 2.75 -6.01 7.77
CA GLY A 85 2.43 -5.76 6.38
C GLY A 85 3.21 -4.62 5.73
N LEU A 86 2.83 -4.33 4.48
CA LEU A 86 3.34 -3.22 3.70
C LEU A 86 2.32 -2.09 3.71
N LEU A 87 2.71 -0.91 4.15
CA LEU A 87 1.86 0.28 4.13
C LEU A 87 1.82 0.86 2.70
N ILE A 88 0.69 0.74 2.02
CA ILE A 88 0.54 1.19 0.62
C ILE A 88 0.06 2.62 0.50
N SER A 89 -0.52 3.16 1.56
CA SER A 89 -0.88 4.58 1.64
C SER A 89 -0.89 5.05 3.08
N SER A 90 -0.62 6.34 3.28
CA SER A 90 -0.74 7.04 4.55
C SER A 90 -1.52 8.33 4.38
N ALA A 91 -2.16 8.81 5.45
CA ALA A 91 -2.89 10.06 5.45
C ALA A 91 -1.92 11.23 5.23
N THR A 92 -2.34 12.19 4.41
CA THR A 92 -1.58 13.42 4.14
C THR A 92 -2.14 14.65 4.87
N HIS A 93 -3.35 14.52 5.43
CA HIS A 93 -3.96 15.59 6.20
C HIS A 93 -3.46 15.57 7.64
N PRO A 94 -3.01 16.72 8.17
CA PRO A 94 -2.48 16.80 9.53
C PRO A 94 -3.57 16.76 10.62
N PHE A 95 -4.84 16.72 10.25
CA PHE A 95 -5.96 16.66 11.19
C PHE A 95 -6.86 15.46 10.85
N VAL A 96 -7.19 14.69 11.89
CA VAL A 96 -8.05 13.51 11.78
C VAL A 96 -9.17 13.53 12.82
N ASN A 97 -10.30 12.95 12.46
CA ASN A 97 -11.38 12.65 13.38
C ASN A 97 -11.33 11.19 13.81
N SER A 98 -12.00 10.85 14.90
CA SER A 98 -12.21 9.44 15.26
C SER A 98 -12.86 8.68 14.11
N GLY A 99 -12.34 7.48 13.79
CA GLY A 99 -12.74 6.66 12.65
C GLY A 99 -12.09 7.02 11.31
N SER A 100 -11.36 8.14 11.20
CA SER A 100 -10.69 8.54 9.96
C SER A 100 -9.64 7.50 9.53
N PRO A 101 -9.52 7.18 8.23
CA PRO A 101 -8.47 6.31 7.74
C PRO A 101 -7.11 7.03 7.83
N ILE A 102 -6.14 6.38 8.48
CA ILE A 102 -4.76 6.87 8.63
C ILE A 102 -3.84 6.20 7.63
N GLY A 103 -4.01 4.91 7.40
CA GLY A 103 -3.18 4.14 6.51
C GLY A 103 -3.89 2.94 5.91
N HIS A 104 -3.33 2.42 4.84
CA HIS A 104 -3.83 1.23 4.16
C HIS A 104 -2.72 0.20 4.06
N LEU A 105 -2.93 -0.98 4.64
CA LEU A 105 -1.93 -1.99 4.89
C LEU A 105 -2.21 -3.25 4.09
N LEU A 106 -1.21 -3.76 3.39
CA LEU A 106 -1.25 -5.09 2.77
C LEU A 106 -0.67 -6.12 3.74
N PRO A 107 -1.45 -7.15 4.16
CA PRO A 107 -0.94 -8.21 5.02
C PRO A 107 0.16 -9.02 4.34
N VAL A 108 1.31 -9.20 4.98
CA VAL A 108 2.43 -9.99 4.46
C VAL A 108 2.66 -11.22 5.32
N LYS A 109 2.13 -12.37 4.88
CA LYS A 109 2.33 -13.66 5.59
C LYS A 109 3.47 -14.49 5.00
N ARG A 110 3.70 -14.42 3.69
CA ARG A 110 4.73 -15.17 2.95
C ARG A 110 5.58 -14.21 2.11
N GLY A 111 6.77 -14.64 1.72
CA GLY A 111 7.66 -13.82 0.88
C GLY A 111 8.32 -12.64 1.62
N VAL A 112 8.25 -12.61 2.95
CA VAL A 112 8.84 -11.53 3.78
C VAL A 112 10.32 -11.31 3.49
N SER A 113 11.10 -12.40 3.33
CA SER A 113 12.52 -12.30 3.03
C SER A 113 12.80 -11.72 1.65
N THR A 114 11.96 -12.04 0.65
CA THR A 114 12.05 -11.49 -0.70
C THR A 114 11.67 -10.02 -0.68
N LEU A 115 10.59 -9.66 0.02
CA LEU A 115 10.16 -8.28 0.18
C LEU A 115 11.22 -7.45 0.92
N LYS A 116 11.76 -7.94 2.05
CA LYS A 116 12.80 -7.24 2.84
C LYS A 116 14.07 -6.94 2.03
N ARG A 117 14.42 -7.76 1.03
CA ARG A 117 15.52 -7.46 0.10
C ARG A 117 15.25 -6.28 -0.85
N ARG A 118 14.00 -5.85 -0.95
CA ARG A 118 13.56 -4.71 -1.78
C ARG A 118 13.28 -3.45 -0.97
N LEU A 119 13.60 -3.48 0.31
CA LEU A 119 13.51 -2.31 1.19
C LEU A 119 14.86 -1.59 1.23
N ASP A 120 14.81 -0.29 1.41
CA ASP A 120 15.98 0.54 1.74
C ASP A 120 16.35 0.43 3.23
N ASP A 121 17.34 1.21 3.64
CA ASP A 121 17.81 1.25 5.03
C ASP A 121 16.74 1.80 6.00
N GLU A 122 15.74 2.52 5.49
CA GLU A 122 14.61 3.06 6.25
C GLU A 122 13.42 2.10 6.29
N GLY A 123 13.51 0.93 5.64
CA GLY A 123 12.45 -0.06 5.57
C GLY A 123 11.36 0.26 4.55
N CYS A 124 11.60 1.18 3.63
CA CYS A 124 10.69 1.53 2.54
C CYS A 124 11.00 0.77 1.26
N LEU A 125 9.97 0.47 0.46
CA LEU A 125 10.13 -0.17 -0.84
C LEU A 125 10.94 0.72 -1.80
N ILE A 126 12.02 0.15 -2.33
CA ILE A 126 12.80 0.78 -3.38
C ILE A 126 12.01 0.70 -4.69
N ILE A 127 11.30 1.76 -5.01
CA ILE A 127 10.47 1.87 -6.22
C ILE A 127 11.31 2.35 -7.41
N SER A 128 12.35 3.15 -7.17
CA SER A 128 13.29 3.64 -8.18
C SER A 128 14.71 3.16 -7.90
N GLY A 129 15.50 2.90 -8.96
CA GLY A 129 16.93 2.62 -8.81
C GLY A 129 17.65 3.86 -8.25
N SER A 130 18.62 3.66 -7.36
CA SER A 130 19.44 4.70 -6.73
C SER A 130 20.19 5.61 -7.71
N ASP A 131 20.21 5.27 -9.00
CA ASP A 131 21.01 5.91 -10.04
C ASP A 131 20.17 6.72 -11.04
N GLY A 132 18.93 7.05 -10.71
CA GLY A 132 18.03 7.78 -11.63
C GLY A 132 17.51 6.92 -12.79
N GLU A 133 17.79 5.62 -12.79
CA GLU A 133 17.16 4.69 -13.72
C GLU A 133 15.68 4.53 -13.39
N PRO A 134 14.81 4.47 -14.41
CA PRO A 134 13.40 4.25 -14.20
C PRO A 134 13.17 2.90 -13.49
N PRO A 135 12.11 2.76 -12.68
CA PRO A 135 11.81 1.54 -11.92
C PRO A 135 11.42 0.33 -12.78
N TRP A 136 11.55 0.45 -14.11
CA TRP A 136 11.25 -0.60 -15.09
C TRP A 136 12.41 -0.82 -16.05
N ARG A 137 12.59 -2.07 -16.48
CA ARG A 137 13.54 -2.47 -17.54
C ARG A 137 12.79 -3.04 -18.73
N GLU A 138 13.43 -3.00 -19.91
CA GLU A 138 12.83 -3.52 -21.15
C GLU A 138 12.88 -5.05 -21.25
N ASP A 139 13.82 -5.72 -20.58
CA ASP A 139 14.19 -7.14 -20.86
C ASP A 139 14.19 -8.08 -19.63
N ASP A 140 13.72 -7.65 -18.45
CA ASP A 140 13.76 -8.51 -17.27
C ASP A 140 12.46 -9.30 -17.06
N ASP A 141 12.58 -10.55 -16.65
CA ASP A 141 11.48 -11.33 -16.12
C ASP A 141 10.91 -10.65 -14.88
N ILE A 142 9.57 -10.49 -14.85
CA ILE A 142 8.89 -9.87 -13.71
C ILE A 142 8.97 -10.81 -12.53
N GLU A 143 9.59 -10.38 -11.44
CA GLU A 143 9.56 -11.11 -10.19
C GLU A 143 8.21 -10.87 -9.49
N ASP A 144 7.36 -11.90 -9.45
CA ASP A 144 6.08 -11.85 -8.74
C ASP A 144 6.31 -12.15 -7.26
N ILE A 145 6.10 -11.16 -6.40
CA ILE A 145 6.09 -11.34 -4.95
C ILE A 145 4.64 -11.58 -4.54
N ALA A 146 4.28 -12.86 -4.40
CA ALA A 146 2.96 -13.23 -3.94
C ALA A 146 2.84 -12.97 -2.42
N VAL A 147 2.02 -12.02 -2.05
CA VAL A 147 1.67 -11.72 -0.67
C VAL A 147 0.26 -12.26 -0.43
N PHE A 148 0.17 -13.48 0.10
CA PHE A 148 -1.10 -14.11 0.46
C PHE A 148 -1.40 -13.88 1.95
N GLY A 149 -2.51 -13.24 2.23
CA GLY A 149 -3.06 -13.13 3.57
C GLY A 149 -4.58 -13.10 3.49
N GLU A 150 -5.25 -14.25 3.68
CA GLU A 150 -6.63 -14.20 4.14
C GLU A 150 -6.61 -13.67 5.58
N TRP A 151 -7.19 -12.48 5.78
CA TRP A 151 -7.42 -11.96 7.11
C TRP A 151 -8.71 -12.57 7.67
N SER A 152 -8.59 -13.45 8.67
CA SER A 152 -9.73 -14.06 9.38
C SER A 152 -10.11 -13.30 10.66
N GLY A 153 -9.55 -12.11 10.87
CA GLY A 153 -9.87 -11.27 12.01
C GLY A 153 -11.07 -10.38 11.72
N GLY A 154 -12.18 -10.61 12.41
CA GLY A 154 -13.40 -9.85 12.25
C GLY A 154 -13.23 -8.38 12.67
N SER A 155 -13.08 -7.49 11.72
CA SER A 155 -13.46 -6.09 11.84
C SER A 155 -14.88 -5.95 11.28
N PRO A 156 -15.78 -5.18 11.92
CA PRO A 156 -17.15 -5.00 11.44
C PRO A 156 -17.24 -4.29 10.08
N ASP A 157 -16.15 -3.77 9.53
CA ASP A 157 -16.08 -3.08 8.24
C ASP A 157 -15.54 -3.96 7.09
N ALA A 158 -15.43 -5.28 7.26
CA ALA A 158 -14.89 -6.20 6.25
C ALA A 158 -15.90 -6.60 5.15
N GLU A 159 -17.07 -5.98 5.08
CA GLU A 159 -18.05 -6.21 4.02
C GLU A 159 -17.80 -5.35 2.78
N TRP A 160 -16.68 -5.61 2.07
CA TRP A 160 -16.51 -5.24 0.66
C TRP A 160 -15.87 -6.39 -0.11
N GLY A 161 -16.63 -7.49 -0.23
CA GLY A 161 -16.42 -8.45 -1.32
C GLY A 161 -17.29 -8.05 -2.52
N PRO A 162 -16.92 -8.39 -3.77
CA PRO A 162 -17.82 -8.23 -4.89
C PRO A 162 -19.09 -9.02 -4.59
N ALA A 163 -20.26 -8.37 -4.75
CA ALA A 163 -21.55 -9.00 -4.61
C ALA A 163 -21.58 -10.26 -5.50
N GLY A 164 -21.65 -11.42 -4.86
CA GLY A 164 -21.83 -12.68 -5.57
C GLY A 164 -23.10 -12.62 -6.39
N SER A 165 -22.99 -12.89 -7.69
CA SER A 165 -24.12 -13.19 -8.55
C SER A 165 -24.80 -14.44 -7.99
N THR A 166 -25.94 -14.27 -7.39
CA THR A 166 -26.86 -15.38 -7.11
C THR A 166 -27.47 -15.79 -8.44
N ASP A 167 -26.88 -16.79 -9.09
CA ASP A 167 -27.57 -17.55 -10.13
C ASP A 167 -28.62 -18.39 -9.43
N GLU A 168 -29.87 -17.89 -9.43
CA GLU A 168 -31.04 -18.68 -9.14
C GLU A 168 -31.25 -19.66 -10.31
N GLU A 169 -30.78 -20.88 -10.16
CA GLU A 169 -31.24 -21.99 -10.98
C GLU A 169 -32.68 -22.32 -10.53
N GLU A 170 -33.66 -21.86 -11.30
CA GLU A 170 -35.01 -22.41 -11.29
C GLU A 170 -35.00 -23.81 -11.87
N ASP A 171 -35.10 -24.81 -11.01
CA ASP A 171 -35.47 -26.17 -11.42
C ASP A 171 -37.00 -26.23 -11.61
N ASN A 172 -37.35 -26.63 -12.83
CA ASN A 172 -38.71 -27.01 -13.23
C ASN A 172 -38.78 -28.53 -13.41
#